data_7aec7b9dad8ef3e9ea94e94ab1a04348
#
_entry.id   7aec7b9dad8ef3e9ea94e94ab1a04348
#
_cell.length_a   1.000
_cell.length_b   1.000
_cell.length_c   1.000
_cell.angle_alpha   90.00
_cell.angle_beta   90.00
_cell.angle_gamma   90.00
#
_symmetry.space_group_name_H-M   'P 1'
#
loop_
_entity.id
_entity.type
_entity.pdbx_description
1 polymer ?
#
loop_
_entity_poly.entity_id
_entity_poly.type
_entity_poly.pdbx_seq_one_letter_code
_entity_poly.pdbx_strand_id
1 'polypeptide(L)'
;MKSITNNGGALKIGFIGGGINSAIGETHKIASQMDGQFELVSGFFSRHDDINQQTAASWGIHEDRVYRDLTGFLHAEASKLDAVVILTPTPTHKEIVIACIEHQLPVICEKSLATSVEEVAEIQHALEKMNGTLLVTFNYSGYPMVRELKQRIADGELGQIRQVMVEMPQEGFLRHVKSGAVPRPQDWRQHDGEIPTVSLDLGVHAHQMVDYIIGELAQDVYAVHHRFGEIPDVVDTVHCISGYTNQVVCNYWYTKAALGYRNGLRIRVYGSKGSAEWLQMDPEHLKLSNINGVSSVIDRTHPDNLIASQPRYNRFKAGHPAGFIEAFANYYEDIASYLKEGACEYVFGADVAMRGIRYLQAAAASAHRGEKVRITE
;
A
#
# COMPACT_ATOMS: atom_id res chain seq x y z
N MET A 1 -13.88 13.42 -16.20
CA MET A 1 -13.50 13.93 -14.86
C MET A 1 -14.49 14.98 -14.41
N LYS A 2 -15.07 14.82 -13.24
CA LYS A 2 -15.76 15.93 -12.55
C LYS A 2 -14.68 16.98 -12.30
N SER A 3 -14.78 18.19 -12.88
CA SER A 3 -13.85 19.27 -12.53
C SER A 3 -14.10 19.61 -11.07
N ILE A 4 -13.16 19.31 -10.20
CA ILE A 4 -13.20 19.75 -8.81
C ILE A 4 -12.96 21.27 -8.86
N THR A 5 -14.03 22.03 -8.77
CA THR A 5 -13.94 23.50 -8.66
C THR A 5 -13.49 23.82 -7.24
N ASN A 6 -12.16 23.84 -7.06
CA ASN A 6 -11.57 24.05 -5.75
C ASN A 6 -11.53 25.54 -5.43
N ASN A 7 -12.37 26.00 -4.52
CA ASN A 7 -12.34 27.33 -3.92
C ASN A 7 -11.24 27.48 -2.83
N GLY A 8 -10.16 26.68 -2.88
CA GLY A 8 -9.06 26.75 -1.92
C GLY A 8 -9.28 26.04 -0.58
N GLY A 9 -10.39 25.30 -0.40
CA GLY A 9 -10.70 24.53 0.82
C GLY A 9 -10.17 23.09 0.79
N ALA A 10 -10.27 22.40 1.94
CA ALA A 10 -9.99 20.97 2.04
C ALA A 10 -10.98 20.15 1.20
N LEU A 11 -10.51 19.07 0.58
CA LEU A 11 -11.33 18.13 -0.17
C LEU A 11 -12.19 17.32 0.80
N LYS A 12 -13.48 17.20 0.53
CA LYS A 12 -14.43 16.45 1.36
C LYS A 12 -14.40 14.98 1.00
N ILE A 13 -14.08 14.14 1.98
CA ILE A 13 -14.06 12.69 1.81
C ILE A 13 -15.08 11.99 2.71
N GLY A 14 -15.54 10.84 2.23
CA GLY A 14 -16.33 9.89 3.02
C GLY A 14 -15.58 8.56 3.13
N PHE A 15 -15.74 7.85 4.26
CA PHE A 15 -15.16 6.52 4.45
C PHE A 15 -16.21 5.41 4.28
N ILE A 16 -15.80 4.33 3.59
CA ILE A 16 -16.53 3.07 3.54
C ILE A 16 -15.66 2.01 4.24
N GLY A 17 -16.13 1.52 5.40
CA GLY A 17 -15.31 0.73 6.31
C GLY A 17 -14.41 1.60 7.20
N GLY A 18 -13.43 0.98 7.83
CA GLY A 18 -12.43 1.70 8.65
C GLY A 18 -12.92 2.17 10.02
N GLY A 19 -14.04 1.64 10.55
CA GLY A 19 -14.53 2.02 11.88
C GLY A 19 -13.50 1.84 13.01
N ILE A 20 -13.82 2.30 14.21
CA ILE A 20 -12.92 2.35 15.39
C ILE A 20 -12.28 1.00 15.78
N ASN A 21 -12.85 -0.11 15.34
CA ASN A 21 -12.29 -1.46 15.51
C ASN A 21 -11.42 -1.92 14.33
N SER A 22 -11.20 -1.06 13.34
CA SER A 22 -10.33 -1.33 12.20
C SER A 22 -8.86 -1.07 12.56
N ALA A 23 -7.96 -1.92 12.07
CA ALA A 23 -6.52 -1.71 12.24
C ALA A 23 -5.97 -0.49 11.49
N ILE A 24 -6.68 -0.01 10.44
CA ILE A 24 -6.17 1.02 9.53
C ILE A 24 -7.02 2.31 9.51
N GLY A 25 -8.27 2.25 9.98
CA GLY A 25 -9.20 3.37 9.88
C GLY A 25 -8.70 4.66 10.56
N GLU A 26 -8.20 4.56 11.80
CA GLU A 26 -7.65 5.70 12.52
C GLU A 26 -6.39 6.27 11.82
N THR A 27 -5.56 5.39 11.22
CA THR A 27 -4.38 5.82 10.44
C THR A 27 -4.80 6.68 9.25
N HIS A 28 -5.79 6.22 8.47
CA HIS A 28 -6.30 6.99 7.33
C HIS A 28 -6.94 8.31 7.77
N LYS A 29 -7.73 8.29 8.84
CA LYS A 29 -8.35 9.52 9.39
C LYS A 29 -7.28 10.55 9.76
N ILE A 30 -6.26 10.15 10.54
CA ILE A 30 -5.20 11.06 10.99
C ILE A 30 -4.40 11.56 9.77
N ALA A 31 -3.94 10.65 8.92
CA ALA A 31 -3.07 10.97 7.81
C ALA A 31 -3.73 11.85 6.77
N SER A 32 -4.99 11.60 6.42
CA SER A 32 -5.72 12.40 5.42
C SER A 32 -5.92 13.85 5.86
N GLN A 33 -6.04 14.11 7.16
CA GLN A 33 -6.29 15.43 7.72
C GLN A 33 -5.00 16.16 8.20
N MET A 34 -3.87 15.46 8.26
CA MET A 34 -2.62 15.96 8.86
C MET A 34 -2.15 17.28 8.22
N ASP A 35 -2.25 17.41 6.92
CA ASP A 35 -1.80 18.58 6.16
C ASP A 35 -2.96 19.49 5.71
N GLY A 36 -4.16 19.27 6.23
CA GLY A 36 -5.35 20.09 5.93
C GLY A 36 -5.86 19.96 4.49
N GLN A 37 -5.37 18.97 3.71
CA GLN A 37 -5.82 18.76 2.34
C GLN A 37 -7.19 18.10 2.25
N PHE A 38 -7.58 17.30 3.26
CA PHE A 38 -8.84 16.59 3.31
C PHE A 38 -9.60 16.84 4.62
N GLU A 39 -10.92 16.78 4.52
CA GLU A 39 -11.86 16.78 5.63
C GLU A 39 -12.74 15.52 5.55
N LEU A 40 -12.70 14.66 6.56
CA LEU A 40 -13.61 13.52 6.68
C LEU A 40 -14.96 14.02 7.18
N VAL A 41 -15.99 13.92 6.34
CA VAL A 41 -17.29 14.53 6.60
C VAL A 41 -18.46 13.55 6.68
N SER A 42 -18.27 12.29 6.23
CA SER A 42 -19.35 11.29 6.21
C SER A 42 -18.79 9.87 6.20
N GLY A 43 -19.64 8.87 6.46
CA GLY A 43 -19.21 7.49 6.29
C GLY A 43 -20.29 6.43 6.47
N PHE A 44 -19.94 5.26 5.93
CA PHE A 44 -20.49 3.95 6.25
C PHE A 44 -19.33 3.13 6.84
N PHE A 45 -19.02 3.37 8.12
CA PHE A 45 -17.79 2.89 8.77
C PHE A 45 -17.82 1.41 9.11
N SER A 46 -19.01 0.84 9.29
CA SER A 46 -19.21 -0.56 9.64
C SER A 46 -20.60 -1.04 9.25
N ARG A 47 -20.72 -2.33 8.91
CA ARG A 47 -22.00 -3.02 8.78
C ARG A 47 -22.73 -3.24 10.13
N HIS A 48 -22.01 -3.04 11.26
CA HIS A 48 -22.54 -3.09 12.61
C HIS A 48 -22.90 -1.67 13.05
N ASP A 49 -24.20 -1.42 13.27
CA ASP A 49 -24.75 -0.08 13.52
C ASP A 49 -24.13 0.56 14.79
N ASP A 50 -23.91 -0.22 15.84
CA ASP A 50 -23.27 0.23 17.07
C ASP A 50 -21.84 0.73 16.85
N ILE A 51 -21.02 0.00 16.08
CA ILE A 51 -19.65 0.41 15.70
C ILE A 51 -19.70 1.63 14.77
N ASN A 52 -20.66 1.67 13.85
CA ASN A 52 -20.85 2.78 12.94
C ASN A 52 -21.12 4.08 13.70
N GLN A 53 -22.06 4.06 14.64
CA GLN A 53 -22.42 5.22 15.47
C GLN A 53 -21.30 5.62 16.44
N GLN A 54 -20.64 4.65 17.09
CA GLN A 54 -19.51 4.92 17.98
C GLN A 54 -18.35 5.56 17.23
N THR A 55 -18.08 5.10 15.99
CA THR A 55 -17.06 5.71 15.13
C THR A 55 -17.38 7.16 14.83
N ALA A 56 -18.61 7.43 14.38
CA ALA A 56 -19.07 8.78 14.07
C ALA A 56 -18.94 9.72 15.26
N ALA A 57 -19.42 9.32 16.44
CA ALA A 57 -19.34 10.09 17.66
C ALA A 57 -17.87 10.37 18.07
N SER A 58 -16.99 9.35 17.97
CA SER A 58 -15.57 9.47 18.30
C SER A 58 -14.82 10.41 17.35
N TRP A 59 -15.22 10.46 16.08
CA TRP A 59 -14.53 11.22 15.03
C TRP A 59 -15.20 12.57 14.72
N GLY A 60 -16.29 12.91 15.43
CA GLY A 60 -17.01 14.17 15.27
C GLY A 60 -17.78 14.27 13.96
N ILE A 61 -18.23 13.14 13.39
CA ILE A 61 -19.06 13.10 12.20
C ILE A 61 -20.52 13.29 12.60
N HIS A 62 -21.20 14.21 11.92
CA HIS A 62 -22.61 14.49 12.19
C HIS A 62 -23.49 13.25 11.90
N GLU A 63 -24.45 12.95 12.78
CA GLU A 63 -25.28 11.75 12.71
C GLU A 63 -26.06 11.62 11.39
N ASP A 64 -26.49 12.72 10.79
CA ASP A 64 -27.18 12.75 9.49
C ASP A 64 -26.27 12.36 8.31
N ARG A 65 -24.98 12.23 8.54
CA ARG A 65 -23.97 11.84 7.53
C ARG A 65 -23.34 10.48 7.81
N VAL A 66 -24.03 9.67 8.62
CA VAL A 66 -23.63 8.29 8.96
C VAL A 66 -24.67 7.34 8.38
N TYR A 67 -24.23 6.39 7.57
CA TYR A 67 -25.11 5.53 6.79
C TYR A 67 -25.00 4.08 7.23
N ARG A 68 -26.11 3.33 7.11
CA ARG A 68 -26.20 1.92 7.53
C ARG A 68 -25.85 0.93 6.42
N ASP A 69 -25.81 1.41 5.18
CA ASP A 69 -25.49 0.61 4.00
C ASP A 69 -24.85 1.45 2.90
N LEU A 70 -24.26 0.77 1.94
CA LEU A 70 -23.56 1.39 0.82
C LEU A 70 -24.52 2.19 -0.09
N THR A 71 -25.71 1.67 -0.35
CA THR A 71 -26.67 2.29 -1.25
C THR A 71 -27.13 3.64 -0.71
N GLY A 72 -27.51 3.70 0.57
CA GLY A 72 -27.90 4.93 1.25
C GLY A 72 -26.75 5.96 1.26
N PHE A 73 -25.52 5.51 1.55
CA PHE A 73 -24.33 6.36 1.50
C PHE A 73 -24.12 6.97 0.11
N LEU A 74 -24.11 6.14 -0.94
CA LEU A 74 -23.86 6.61 -2.31
C LEU A 74 -24.95 7.57 -2.80
N HIS A 75 -26.22 7.24 -2.56
CA HIS A 75 -27.33 8.12 -2.92
C HIS A 75 -27.28 9.50 -2.26
N ALA A 76 -26.88 9.55 -0.99
CA ALA A 76 -26.88 10.80 -0.23
C ALA A 76 -25.62 11.64 -0.43
N GLU A 77 -24.47 11.01 -0.68
CA GLU A 77 -23.15 11.65 -0.59
C GLU A 77 -22.41 11.78 -1.91
N ALA A 78 -22.71 10.99 -2.95
CA ALA A 78 -21.94 10.96 -4.19
C ALA A 78 -21.82 12.33 -4.89
N SER A 79 -22.82 13.21 -4.73
CA SER A 79 -22.75 14.56 -5.30
C SER A 79 -22.07 15.61 -4.41
N LYS A 80 -21.80 15.29 -3.14
CA LYS A 80 -21.29 16.20 -2.10
C LYS A 80 -19.82 15.96 -1.75
N LEU A 81 -19.30 14.78 -2.08
CA LEU A 81 -17.92 14.38 -1.81
C LEU A 81 -17.02 14.63 -3.00
N ASP A 82 -15.77 14.97 -2.74
CA ASP A 82 -14.69 15.05 -3.72
C ASP A 82 -14.05 13.68 -3.99
N ALA A 83 -14.02 12.80 -2.98
CA ALA A 83 -13.58 11.43 -3.11
C ALA A 83 -14.16 10.53 -1.99
N VAL A 84 -14.07 9.22 -2.18
CA VAL A 84 -14.40 8.21 -1.18
C VAL A 84 -13.17 7.36 -0.87
N VAL A 85 -13.00 6.98 0.42
CA VAL A 85 -11.91 6.10 0.86
C VAL A 85 -12.50 4.76 1.27
N ILE A 86 -12.05 3.68 0.62
CA ILE A 86 -12.53 2.31 0.87
C ILE A 86 -11.50 1.59 1.75
N LEU A 87 -11.95 1.20 2.95
CA LEU A 87 -11.15 0.60 4.02
C LEU A 87 -11.74 -0.74 4.50
N THR A 88 -12.52 -1.37 3.66
CA THR A 88 -13.16 -2.67 3.92
C THR A 88 -12.15 -3.82 3.72
N PRO A 89 -12.48 -5.06 4.09
CA PRO A 89 -11.65 -6.22 3.74
C PRO A 89 -11.50 -6.41 2.22
N THR A 90 -10.31 -6.78 1.76
CA THR A 90 -9.97 -6.96 0.33
C THR A 90 -11.02 -7.71 -0.51
N PRO A 91 -11.64 -8.82 -0.05
CA PRO A 91 -12.63 -9.52 -0.86
C PRO A 91 -13.90 -8.72 -1.20
N THR A 92 -14.10 -7.57 -0.57
CA THR A 92 -15.26 -6.70 -0.84
C THR A 92 -14.91 -5.47 -1.68
N HIS A 93 -13.63 -5.25 -2.00
CA HIS A 93 -13.19 -4.05 -2.69
C HIS A 93 -13.80 -3.92 -4.08
N LYS A 94 -13.76 -4.97 -4.91
CA LYS A 94 -14.24 -4.93 -6.30
C LYS A 94 -15.65 -4.34 -6.40
N GLU A 95 -16.58 -4.91 -5.67
CA GLU A 95 -18.00 -4.51 -5.74
C GLU A 95 -18.21 -3.06 -5.26
N ILE A 96 -17.56 -2.68 -4.17
CA ILE A 96 -17.66 -1.34 -3.60
C ILE A 96 -17.00 -0.30 -4.52
N VAL A 97 -15.81 -0.60 -5.06
CA VAL A 97 -15.08 0.26 -6.00
C VAL A 97 -15.93 0.51 -7.26
N ILE A 98 -16.47 -0.55 -7.87
CA ILE A 98 -17.32 -0.43 -9.06
C ILE A 98 -18.54 0.42 -8.77
N ALA A 99 -19.24 0.17 -7.65
CA ALA A 99 -20.42 0.95 -7.26
C ALA A 99 -20.08 2.45 -7.08
N CYS A 100 -18.95 2.78 -6.48
CA CYS A 100 -18.50 4.17 -6.34
C CYS A 100 -18.19 4.82 -7.70
N ILE A 101 -17.51 4.09 -8.60
CA ILE A 101 -17.18 4.55 -9.97
C ILE A 101 -18.47 4.82 -10.75
N GLU A 102 -19.47 3.95 -10.67
CA GLU A 102 -20.76 4.12 -11.33
C GLU A 102 -21.53 5.35 -10.84
N HIS A 103 -21.28 5.78 -9.58
CA HIS A 103 -21.78 7.04 -9.03
C HIS A 103 -20.88 8.25 -9.29
N GLN A 104 -19.89 8.11 -10.18
CA GLN A 104 -18.94 9.19 -10.57
C GLN A 104 -18.12 9.74 -9.38
N LEU A 105 -17.91 8.95 -8.34
CA LEU A 105 -17.03 9.29 -7.22
C LEU A 105 -15.58 8.89 -7.51
N PRO A 106 -14.61 9.79 -7.38
CA PRO A 106 -13.20 9.41 -7.29
C PRO A 106 -12.97 8.48 -6.10
N VAL A 107 -12.27 7.38 -6.33
CA VAL A 107 -12.05 6.32 -5.35
C VAL A 107 -10.61 6.30 -4.87
N ILE A 108 -10.41 6.26 -3.57
CA ILE A 108 -9.16 5.94 -2.89
C ILE A 108 -9.39 4.59 -2.21
N CYS A 109 -8.70 3.53 -2.64
CA CYS A 109 -8.94 2.18 -2.13
C CYS A 109 -7.71 1.62 -1.43
N GLU A 110 -7.92 0.98 -0.26
CA GLU A 110 -6.86 0.22 0.40
C GLU A 110 -6.36 -0.94 -0.48
N LYS A 111 -5.10 -1.26 -0.26
CA LYS A 111 -4.46 -2.44 -0.88
C LYS A 111 -4.88 -3.73 -0.11
N SER A 112 -4.86 -4.90 -0.70
CA SER A 112 -4.83 -5.19 -2.13
C SER A 112 -6.11 -4.71 -2.79
N LEU A 113 -6.00 -4.21 -4.01
CA LEU A 113 -7.18 -3.70 -4.71
C LEU A 113 -8.25 -4.79 -4.90
N ALA A 114 -7.81 -6.03 -5.13
CA ALA A 114 -8.68 -7.17 -5.37
C ALA A 114 -7.98 -8.48 -4.97
N THR A 115 -8.67 -9.60 -5.08
CA THR A 115 -8.17 -10.95 -4.74
C THR A 115 -7.68 -11.73 -5.97
N SER A 116 -8.00 -11.29 -7.18
CA SER A 116 -7.59 -11.94 -8.44
C SER A 116 -7.36 -10.94 -9.57
N VAL A 117 -6.75 -11.43 -10.66
CA VAL A 117 -6.53 -10.67 -11.90
C VAL A 117 -7.86 -10.29 -12.54
N GLU A 118 -8.83 -11.19 -12.55
CA GLU A 118 -10.15 -11.00 -13.13
C GLU A 118 -10.90 -9.87 -12.43
N GLU A 119 -10.85 -9.82 -11.10
CA GLU A 119 -11.47 -8.74 -10.32
C GLU A 119 -10.85 -7.37 -10.63
N VAL A 120 -9.53 -7.29 -10.80
CA VAL A 120 -8.88 -6.04 -11.21
C VAL A 120 -9.28 -5.65 -12.64
N ALA A 121 -9.40 -6.64 -13.57
CA ALA A 121 -9.83 -6.38 -14.93
C ALA A 121 -11.27 -5.84 -14.98
N GLU A 122 -12.19 -6.37 -14.16
CA GLU A 122 -13.55 -5.84 -14.02
C GLU A 122 -13.54 -4.37 -13.53
N ILE A 123 -12.69 -4.06 -12.55
CA ILE A 123 -12.51 -2.67 -12.05
C ILE A 123 -11.97 -1.77 -13.18
N GLN A 124 -10.96 -2.21 -13.93
CA GLN A 124 -10.41 -1.45 -15.06
C GLN A 124 -11.46 -1.18 -16.13
N HIS A 125 -12.26 -2.19 -16.47
CA HIS A 125 -13.37 -2.01 -17.40
C HIS A 125 -14.39 -0.97 -16.93
N ALA A 126 -14.75 -0.98 -15.63
CA ALA A 126 -15.64 0.02 -15.06
C ALA A 126 -15.02 1.44 -15.11
N LEU A 127 -13.72 1.56 -14.81
CA LEU A 127 -12.98 2.83 -14.91
C LEU A 127 -13.01 3.38 -16.34
N GLU A 128 -12.73 2.56 -17.33
CA GLU A 128 -12.76 2.96 -18.75
C GLU A 128 -14.16 3.38 -19.17
N LYS A 129 -15.18 2.55 -18.89
CA LYS A 129 -16.57 2.81 -19.25
C LYS A 129 -17.12 4.10 -18.66
N MET A 130 -16.77 4.40 -17.42
CA MET A 130 -17.29 5.56 -16.69
C MET A 130 -16.34 6.76 -16.70
N ASN A 131 -15.16 6.65 -17.35
CA ASN A 131 -14.07 7.62 -17.24
C ASN A 131 -13.77 7.98 -15.76
N GLY A 132 -13.72 6.93 -14.92
CA GLY A 132 -13.60 7.03 -13.47
C GLY A 132 -12.17 7.28 -13.00
N THR A 133 -12.02 7.57 -11.71
CA THR A 133 -10.72 7.76 -11.04
C THR A 133 -10.59 6.77 -9.90
N LEU A 134 -9.48 6.04 -9.87
CA LEU A 134 -9.12 5.13 -8.77
C LEU A 134 -7.64 5.27 -8.43
N LEU A 135 -7.38 5.46 -7.14
CA LEU A 135 -6.04 5.51 -6.55
C LEU A 135 -5.94 4.46 -5.44
N VAL A 136 -4.88 3.66 -5.47
CA VAL A 136 -4.63 2.57 -4.50
C VAL A 136 -3.60 3.01 -3.48
N THR A 137 -3.85 2.78 -2.19
CA THR A 137 -3.00 3.28 -1.10
C THR A 137 -1.76 2.39 -0.89
N PHE A 138 -0.71 2.66 -1.65
CA PHE A 138 0.61 2.07 -1.45
C PHE A 138 1.49 2.98 -0.60
N ASN A 139 1.20 3.05 0.68
CA ASN A 139 1.77 4.00 1.64
C ASN A 139 3.29 3.93 1.81
N TYR A 140 3.95 2.78 1.56
CA TYR A 140 5.40 2.68 1.73
C TYR A 140 6.18 3.55 0.74
N SER A 141 5.63 3.85 -0.43
CA SER A 141 6.18 4.83 -1.37
C SER A 141 6.08 6.28 -0.87
N GLY A 142 5.35 6.53 0.22
CA GLY A 142 5.26 7.84 0.87
C GLY A 142 6.41 8.17 1.82
N TYR A 143 7.28 7.20 2.15
CA TYR A 143 8.49 7.50 2.93
C TYR A 143 9.49 8.34 2.13
N PRO A 144 9.97 9.49 2.66
CA PRO A 144 10.87 10.36 1.93
C PRO A 144 12.16 9.67 1.47
N MET A 145 12.77 8.82 2.32
CA MET A 145 14.00 8.12 1.98
C MET A 145 13.79 7.01 0.93
N VAL A 146 12.57 6.48 0.78
CA VAL A 146 12.22 5.57 -0.31
C VAL A 146 12.18 6.33 -1.65
N ARG A 147 11.61 7.54 -1.65
CA ARG A 147 11.58 8.43 -2.82
C ARG A 147 12.98 8.90 -3.20
N GLU A 148 13.80 9.22 -2.20
CA GLU A 148 15.22 9.55 -2.39
C GLU A 148 15.99 8.37 -3.03
N LEU A 149 15.77 7.15 -2.53
CA LEU A 149 16.37 5.95 -3.11
C LEU A 149 15.99 5.78 -4.59
N LYS A 150 14.71 5.93 -4.93
CA LYS A 150 14.24 5.90 -6.31
C LYS A 150 14.96 6.93 -7.17
N GLN A 151 15.06 8.18 -6.69
CA GLN A 151 15.73 9.25 -7.43
C GLN A 151 17.21 8.94 -7.67
N ARG A 152 17.95 8.48 -6.66
CA ARG A 152 19.37 8.10 -6.78
C ARG A 152 19.61 6.95 -7.76
N ILE A 153 18.67 6.00 -7.84
CA ILE A 153 18.69 4.95 -8.87
C ILE A 153 18.47 5.54 -10.25
N ALA A 154 17.48 6.41 -10.41
CA ALA A 154 17.17 7.07 -11.68
C ALA A 154 18.35 7.94 -12.18
N ASP A 155 19.05 8.61 -11.27
CA ASP A 155 20.25 9.40 -11.56
C ASP A 155 21.49 8.54 -11.84
N GLY A 156 21.39 7.20 -11.72
CA GLY A 156 22.47 6.25 -12.03
C GLY A 156 23.58 6.20 -10.97
N GLU A 157 23.32 6.67 -9.75
CA GLU A 157 24.30 6.62 -8.65
C GLU A 157 24.74 5.19 -8.33
N LEU A 158 23.80 4.23 -8.37
CA LEU A 158 24.10 2.82 -8.17
C LEU A 158 24.57 2.11 -9.45
N GLY A 159 24.58 2.80 -10.61
CA GLY A 159 24.84 2.21 -11.92
C GLY A 159 23.72 1.27 -12.37
N GLN A 160 24.05 0.28 -13.21
CA GLN A 160 23.08 -0.73 -13.64
C GLN A 160 22.67 -1.60 -12.45
N ILE A 161 21.37 -1.63 -12.13
CA ILE A 161 20.84 -2.49 -11.06
C ILE A 161 20.96 -3.95 -11.51
N ARG A 162 21.39 -4.80 -10.59
CA ARG A 162 21.60 -6.24 -10.84
C ARG A 162 20.78 -7.12 -9.92
N GLN A 163 20.70 -6.76 -8.64
CA GLN A 163 20.02 -7.57 -7.62
C GLN A 163 19.22 -6.70 -6.67
N VAL A 164 18.06 -7.21 -6.28
CA VAL A 164 17.22 -6.61 -5.23
C VAL A 164 16.86 -7.71 -4.22
N MET A 165 16.95 -7.38 -2.94
CA MET A 165 16.51 -8.26 -1.85
C MET A 165 15.42 -7.54 -1.07
N VAL A 166 14.25 -8.17 -0.94
CA VAL A 166 13.10 -7.62 -0.19
C VAL A 166 12.69 -8.60 0.89
N GLU A 167 12.58 -8.08 2.10
CA GLU A 167 12.14 -8.83 3.26
C GLU A 167 10.96 -8.12 3.92
N MET A 168 9.90 -8.86 4.28
CA MET A 168 8.77 -8.32 5.05
C MET A 168 8.33 -9.33 6.12
N PRO A 169 9.14 -9.52 7.17
CA PRO A 169 8.84 -10.43 8.25
C PRO A 169 7.86 -9.82 9.27
N GLN A 170 6.92 -10.65 9.73
CA GLN A 170 6.01 -10.39 10.84
C GLN A 170 5.86 -11.64 11.72
N GLU A 171 5.42 -11.49 12.99
CA GLU A 171 5.28 -12.58 13.96
C GLU A 171 3.82 -12.96 14.26
N GLY A 172 2.84 -12.34 13.57
CA GLY A 172 1.44 -12.37 13.97
C GLY A 172 0.77 -13.75 14.01
N PHE A 173 1.32 -14.75 13.31
CA PHE A 173 0.78 -16.11 13.29
C PHE A 173 1.54 -17.09 14.23
N LEU A 174 2.49 -16.58 15.01
CA LEU A 174 3.24 -17.36 16.02
C LEU A 174 3.22 -16.73 17.41
N ARG A 175 3.11 -15.39 17.49
CA ARG A 175 3.24 -14.69 18.77
C ARG A 175 2.00 -14.88 19.63
N HIS A 176 2.18 -15.50 20.79
CA HIS A 176 1.14 -15.63 21.78
C HIS A 176 0.85 -14.30 22.50
N VAL A 177 -0.42 -14.06 22.80
CA VAL A 177 -0.86 -13.03 23.75
C VAL A 177 -0.82 -13.58 25.18
N LYS A 178 -1.13 -12.74 26.18
CA LYS A 178 -1.10 -13.12 27.60
C LYS A 178 -1.97 -14.35 27.94
N SER A 179 -2.98 -14.65 27.15
CA SER A 179 -3.83 -15.86 27.33
C SER A 179 -3.14 -17.18 26.90
N GLY A 180 -1.94 -17.12 26.32
CA GLY A 180 -1.22 -18.28 25.82
C GLY A 180 -1.67 -18.78 24.44
N ALA A 181 -2.37 -17.95 23.68
CA ALA A 181 -2.84 -18.28 22.32
C ALA A 181 -2.38 -17.24 21.31
N VAL A 182 -2.28 -17.64 20.06
CA VAL A 182 -2.10 -16.71 18.93
C VAL A 182 -3.43 -15.98 18.68
N PRO A 183 -3.43 -14.64 18.54
CA PRO A 183 -4.63 -13.88 18.18
C PRO A 183 -5.18 -14.34 16.83
N ARG A 184 -6.46 -14.62 16.77
CA ARG A 184 -7.10 -14.94 15.49
C ARG A 184 -7.15 -13.69 14.60
N PRO A 185 -6.64 -13.76 13.35
CA PRO A 185 -6.80 -12.67 12.40
C PRO A 185 -8.27 -12.52 11.96
N GLN A 186 -8.56 -11.48 11.22
CA GLN A 186 -9.86 -11.32 10.57
C GLN A 186 -10.22 -12.57 9.76
N ASP A 187 -11.49 -12.90 9.69
CA ASP A 187 -11.99 -14.14 9.10
C ASP A 187 -11.46 -14.41 7.69
N TRP A 188 -11.50 -13.42 6.81
CA TRP A 188 -11.01 -13.54 5.44
C TRP A 188 -9.49 -13.87 5.35
N ARG A 189 -8.70 -13.57 6.39
CA ARG A 189 -7.28 -13.93 6.48
C ARG A 189 -7.02 -15.35 6.99
N GLN A 190 -8.07 -16.09 7.32
CA GLN A 190 -8.00 -17.49 7.78
C GLN A 190 -8.29 -18.48 6.64
N HIS A 191 -8.54 -17.98 5.43
CA HIS A 191 -8.89 -18.80 4.27
C HIS A 191 -8.15 -18.29 3.04
N ASP A 192 -7.21 -19.08 2.54
CA ASP A 192 -6.51 -18.77 1.29
C ASP A 192 -7.44 -18.98 0.09
N GLY A 193 -7.37 -18.06 -0.87
CA GLY A 193 -7.90 -18.22 -2.21
C GLY A 193 -6.82 -18.76 -3.16
N GLU A 194 -6.96 -18.48 -4.46
CA GLU A 194 -5.92 -18.76 -5.45
C GLU A 194 -4.61 -18.07 -5.09
N ILE A 195 -4.67 -16.81 -4.67
CA ILE A 195 -3.54 -16.07 -4.12
C ILE A 195 -3.63 -16.17 -2.59
N PRO A 196 -2.59 -16.68 -1.90
CA PRO A 196 -2.58 -16.74 -0.45
C PRO A 196 -2.78 -15.38 0.21
N THR A 197 -3.48 -15.35 1.33
CA THR A 197 -3.78 -14.10 2.05
C THR A 197 -2.53 -13.37 2.54
N VAL A 198 -1.45 -14.08 2.89
CA VAL A 198 -0.16 -13.46 3.21
C VAL A 198 0.43 -12.72 2.02
N SER A 199 0.22 -13.22 0.80
CA SER A 199 0.67 -12.56 -0.42
C SER A 199 -0.13 -11.30 -0.69
N LEU A 200 -1.46 -11.33 -0.54
CA LEU A 200 -2.33 -10.15 -0.64
C LEU A 200 -2.05 -9.11 0.46
N ASP A 201 -1.60 -9.54 1.64
CA ASP A 201 -1.33 -8.62 2.75
C ASP A 201 0.09 -8.05 2.75
N LEU A 202 1.11 -8.89 2.56
CA LEU A 202 2.54 -8.50 2.61
C LEU A 202 3.21 -8.51 1.24
N GLY A 203 2.97 -9.54 0.44
CA GLY A 203 3.59 -9.70 -0.88
C GLY A 203 3.29 -8.54 -1.82
N VAL A 204 2.07 -8.01 -1.77
CA VAL A 204 1.65 -6.85 -2.57
C VAL A 204 2.50 -5.61 -2.28
N HIS A 205 2.86 -5.37 -1.03
CA HIS A 205 3.76 -4.27 -0.65
C HIS A 205 5.19 -4.51 -1.12
N ALA A 206 5.70 -5.73 -0.91
CA ALA A 206 7.05 -6.10 -1.33
C ALA A 206 7.21 -5.93 -2.85
N HIS A 207 6.24 -6.41 -3.64
CA HIS A 207 6.25 -6.24 -5.10
C HIS A 207 6.17 -4.77 -5.51
N GLN A 208 5.21 -4.00 -4.96
CA GLN A 208 5.02 -2.60 -5.30
C GLN A 208 6.26 -1.76 -4.99
N MET A 209 6.95 -2.05 -3.88
CA MET A 209 8.20 -1.36 -3.53
C MET A 209 9.31 -1.60 -4.57
N VAL A 210 9.47 -2.84 -5.08
CA VAL A 210 10.43 -3.13 -6.14
C VAL A 210 10.03 -2.42 -7.44
N ASP A 211 8.79 -2.63 -7.89
CA ASP A 211 8.22 -1.99 -9.09
C ASP A 211 8.42 -0.46 -9.08
N TYR A 212 8.14 0.17 -7.94
CA TYR A 212 8.29 1.62 -7.75
C TYR A 212 9.74 2.09 -7.77
N ILE A 213 10.65 1.38 -7.09
CA ILE A 213 12.02 1.85 -6.87
C ILE A 213 12.90 1.61 -8.09
N ILE A 214 12.80 0.43 -8.74
CA ILE A 214 13.67 0.11 -9.87
C ILE A 214 13.04 0.39 -11.24
N GLY A 215 11.70 0.46 -11.34
CA GLY A 215 11.00 0.73 -12.59
C GLY A 215 11.10 -0.40 -13.63
N GLU A 216 11.55 -1.59 -13.23
CA GLU A 216 11.70 -2.76 -14.09
C GLU A 216 10.49 -3.69 -13.96
N LEU A 217 10.14 -4.40 -15.02
CA LEU A 217 8.99 -5.31 -15.03
C LEU A 217 9.38 -6.74 -14.70
N ALA A 218 8.65 -7.37 -13.80
CA ALA A 218 8.81 -8.78 -13.49
C ALA A 218 8.43 -9.65 -14.71
N GLN A 219 9.30 -10.58 -15.08
CA GLN A 219 9.12 -11.45 -16.24
C GLN A 219 8.78 -12.89 -15.87
N ASP A 220 9.35 -13.35 -14.77
CA ASP A 220 9.13 -14.71 -14.27
C ASP A 220 9.36 -14.81 -12.77
N VAL A 221 8.84 -15.87 -12.16
CA VAL A 221 8.97 -16.14 -10.74
C VAL A 221 9.09 -17.63 -10.46
N TYR A 222 9.97 -17.99 -9.53
CA TYR A 222 9.97 -19.28 -8.83
C TYR A 222 9.65 -19.01 -7.36
N ALA A 223 8.62 -19.68 -6.83
CA ALA A 223 8.14 -19.46 -5.47
C ALA A 223 8.00 -20.76 -4.69
N VAL A 224 8.16 -20.66 -3.36
CA VAL A 224 7.91 -21.72 -2.42
C VAL A 224 7.04 -21.21 -1.28
N HIS A 225 6.00 -21.96 -0.94
CA HIS A 225 5.04 -21.65 0.12
C HIS A 225 5.24 -22.57 1.33
N HIS A 226 5.15 -22.00 2.53
CA HIS A 226 5.23 -22.74 3.79
C HIS A 226 4.12 -22.34 4.76
N ARG A 227 3.89 -23.21 5.74
CA ARG A 227 2.95 -23.04 6.86
C ARG A 227 3.71 -23.35 8.14
N PHE A 228 4.23 -22.34 8.79
CA PHE A 228 5.03 -22.46 10.02
C PHE A 228 4.28 -21.94 11.25
N GLY A 229 3.24 -21.14 11.03
CA GLY A 229 2.43 -20.52 12.08
C GLY A 229 1.34 -21.44 12.63
N GLU A 230 0.62 -20.93 13.62
CA GLU A 230 -0.45 -21.67 14.31
C GLU A 230 -1.85 -21.46 13.69
N ILE A 231 -1.96 -20.72 12.59
CA ILE A 231 -3.23 -20.57 11.88
C ILE A 231 -3.38 -21.73 10.89
N PRO A 232 -4.35 -22.64 11.09
CA PRO A 232 -4.49 -23.82 10.24
C PRO A 232 -4.77 -23.48 8.78
N ASP A 233 -4.24 -24.29 7.87
CA ASP A 233 -4.55 -24.32 6.44
C ASP A 233 -4.23 -23.03 5.65
N VAL A 234 -3.52 -22.08 6.26
CA VAL A 234 -3.15 -20.81 5.63
C VAL A 234 -1.65 -20.78 5.36
N VAL A 235 -1.25 -20.42 4.16
CA VAL A 235 0.14 -20.08 3.83
C VAL A 235 0.54 -18.83 4.61
N ASP A 236 1.64 -18.91 5.34
CA ASP A 236 2.12 -17.80 6.16
C ASP A 236 3.53 -17.32 5.80
N THR A 237 4.23 -18.10 4.98
CA THR A 237 5.60 -17.81 4.58
C THR A 237 5.81 -18.10 3.10
N VAL A 238 6.37 -17.11 2.39
CA VAL A 238 6.64 -17.18 0.96
C VAL A 238 8.07 -16.73 0.69
N HIS A 239 8.77 -17.52 -0.13
CA HIS A 239 10.04 -17.17 -0.73
C HIS A 239 9.88 -17.13 -2.23
N CYS A 240 10.40 -16.08 -2.91
CA CYS A 240 10.42 -16.00 -4.35
C CYS A 240 11.81 -15.60 -4.87
N ILE A 241 12.16 -16.13 -6.06
CA ILE A 241 13.25 -15.64 -6.90
C ILE A 241 12.63 -15.27 -8.24
N SER A 242 12.84 -14.04 -8.70
CA SER A 242 12.17 -13.48 -9.88
C SER A 242 13.16 -12.82 -10.81
N GLY A 243 13.02 -13.11 -12.11
CA GLY A 243 13.70 -12.37 -13.17
C GLY A 243 12.89 -11.15 -13.56
N TYR A 244 13.59 -10.05 -13.75
CA TYR A 244 13.03 -8.78 -14.21
C TYR A 244 13.65 -8.37 -15.55
N THR A 245 13.09 -7.38 -16.22
CA THR A 245 13.71 -6.74 -17.38
C THR A 245 15.14 -6.28 -17.03
N ASN A 246 15.94 -6.02 -18.04
CA ASN A 246 17.36 -5.63 -17.90
C ASN A 246 18.21 -6.59 -17.05
N GLN A 247 17.81 -7.88 -16.98
CA GLN A 247 18.51 -8.95 -16.26
C GLN A 247 18.63 -8.70 -14.74
N VAL A 248 17.73 -7.93 -14.16
CA VAL A 248 17.66 -7.76 -12.71
C VAL A 248 17.08 -9.02 -12.08
N VAL A 249 17.68 -9.48 -10.98
CA VAL A 249 17.17 -10.60 -10.17
C VAL A 249 16.69 -10.09 -8.83
N CYS A 250 15.44 -10.41 -8.50
CA CYS A 250 14.83 -10.03 -7.22
C CYS A 250 14.57 -11.26 -6.35
N ASN A 251 14.91 -11.16 -5.06
CA ASN A 251 14.57 -12.15 -4.06
C ASN A 251 13.57 -11.56 -3.07
N TYR A 252 12.51 -12.30 -2.78
CA TYR A 252 11.47 -11.91 -1.84
C TYR A 252 11.36 -12.92 -0.72
N TRP A 253 11.25 -12.41 0.48
CA TRP A 253 10.83 -13.16 1.66
C TRP A 253 9.80 -12.35 2.42
N TYR A 254 8.58 -12.88 2.52
CA TYR A 254 7.57 -12.31 3.38
C TYR A 254 6.86 -13.39 4.19
N THR A 255 6.59 -13.08 5.45
CA THR A 255 6.09 -14.07 6.39
C THR A 255 5.33 -13.43 7.55
N LYS A 256 4.37 -14.17 8.10
CA LYS A 256 3.72 -13.86 9.39
C LYS A 256 4.19 -14.79 10.52
N ALA A 257 5.23 -15.58 10.28
CA ALA A 257 5.75 -16.59 11.19
C ALA A 257 7.23 -16.36 11.55
N ALA A 258 7.64 -15.09 11.73
CA ALA A 258 9.01 -14.71 12.12
C ALA A 258 9.01 -14.04 13.50
N LEU A 259 9.16 -14.81 14.57
CA LEU A 259 9.22 -14.29 15.94
C LEU A 259 10.33 -13.23 16.10
N GLY A 260 10.01 -12.15 16.79
CA GLY A 260 10.89 -10.99 16.99
C GLY A 260 10.63 -9.84 16.02
N TYR A 261 9.84 -10.06 14.96
CA TYR A 261 9.49 -9.03 13.99
C TYR A 261 8.01 -8.66 14.07
N ARG A 262 7.71 -7.45 14.49
CA ARG A 262 6.32 -6.92 14.46
C ARG A 262 5.95 -6.37 13.09
N ASN A 263 6.90 -5.75 12.41
CA ASN A 263 6.93 -5.40 11.02
C ASN A 263 8.40 -5.14 10.64
N GLY A 264 8.77 -5.24 9.38
CA GLY A 264 10.18 -5.14 9.05
C GLY A 264 10.44 -5.13 7.55
N LEU A 265 9.63 -4.37 6.79
CA LEU A 265 9.92 -4.18 5.37
C LEU A 265 11.33 -3.61 5.20
N ARG A 266 12.18 -4.35 4.51
CA ARG A 266 13.56 -4.00 4.20
C ARG A 266 13.81 -4.22 2.72
N ILE A 267 14.45 -3.27 2.09
CA ILE A 267 14.87 -3.38 0.70
C ILE A 267 16.35 -3.08 0.57
N ARG A 268 17.07 -3.94 -0.16
CA ARG A 268 18.49 -3.79 -0.50
C ARG A 268 18.63 -3.86 -2.01
N VAL A 269 19.27 -2.87 -2.58
CA VAL A 269 19.48 -2.74 -4.02
C VAL A 269 20.99 -2.75 -4.31
N TYR A 270 21.41 -3.61 -5.23
CA TYR A 270 22.81 -3.78 -5.62
C TYR A 270 22.97 -3.49 -7.10
N GLY A 271 23.74 -2.47 -7.40
CA GLY A 271 24.08 -2.04 -8.75
C GLY A 271 25.56 -2.24 -9.08
N SER A 272 25.94 -1.86 -10.30
CA SER A 272 27.31 -1.97 -10.80
C SER A 272 28.29 -0.95 -10.22
N LYS A 273 27.79 0.15 -9.61
CA LYS A 273 28.59 1.23 -9.03
C LYS A 273 28.40 1.39 -7.53
N GLY A 274 27.37 0.78 -6.96
CA GLY A 274 27.09 0.92 -5.55
C GLY A 274 25.89 0.10 -5.11
N SER A 275 25.53 0.26 -3.85
CA SER A 275 24.36 -0.38 -3.25
C SER A 275 23.66 0.56 -2.29
N ALA A 276 22.39 0.27 -2.03
CA ALA A 276 21.58 0.99 -1.06
C ALA A 276 20.74 0.02 -0.21
N GLU A 277 20.45 0.42 1.03
CA GLU A 277 19.58 -0.32 1.94
C GLU A 277 18.67 0.65 2.69
N TRP A 278 17.37 0.34 2.69
CA TRP A 278 16.37 1.02 3.49
C TRP A 278 15.60 0.01 4.35
N LEU A 279 15.27 0.42 5.58
CA LEU A 279 14.54 -0.39 6.55
C LEU A 279 13.38 0.43 7.13
N GLN A 280 12.16 -0.08 7.05
CA GLN A 280 10.96 0.59 7.56
C GLN A 280 11.01 0.87 9.09
N MET A 281 11.69 0.03 9.86
CA MET A 281 11.86 0.24 11.32
C MET A 281 12.88 1.34 11.66
N ASP A 282 13.63 1.81 10.66
CA ASP A 282 14.53 2.96 10.72
C ASP A 282 14.35 3.82 9.45
N PRO A 283 13.15 4.42 9.26
CA PRO A 283 12.73 4.96 7.98
C PRO A 283 13.44 6.25 7.58
N GLU A 284 14.06 6.93 8.55
CA GLU A 284 14.78 8.19 8.34
C GLU A 284 16.13 8.01 7.66
N HIS A 285 16.68 6.79 7.67
CA HIS A 285 18.02 6.54 7.20
C HIS A 285 18.05 5.72 5.88
N LEU A 286 18.98 6.09 5.03
CA LEU A 286 19.37 5.32 3.85
C LEU A 286 20.86 5.01 3.96
N LYS A 287 21.19 3.71 3.97
CA LYS A 287 22.57 3.26 3.91
C LYS A 287 23.00 3.13 2.45
N LEU A 288 24.11 3.75 2.12
CA LEU A 288 24.70 3.74 0.77
C LEU A 288 26.09 3.16 0.82
N SER A 289 26.50 2.48 -0.24
CA SER A 289 27.89 2.07 -0.44
C SER A 289 28.28 2.27 -1.90
N ASN A 290 29.46 2.79 -2.14
CA ASN A 290 29.95 3.06 -3.49
C ASN A 290 30.99 2.03 -3.95
N ILE A 291 31.38 2.11 -5.22
CA ILE A 291 32.35 1.20 -5.85
C ILE A 291 33.72 1.22 -5.21
N ASN A 292 34.10 2.29 -4.50
CA ASN A 292 35.36 2.42 -3.79
C ASN A 292 35.34 1.79 -2.39
N GLY A 293 34.23 1.11 -2.01
CA GLY A 293 34.07 0.48 -0.71
C GLY A 293 33.72 1.44 0.44
N VAL A 294 33.45 2.70 0.13
CA VAL A 294 32.99 3.68 1.14
C VAL A 294 31.50 3.45 1.41
N SER A 295 31.16 3.29 2.70
CA SER A 295 29.78 3.21 3.15
C SER A 295 29.41 4.45 3.98
N SER A 296 28.21 4.97 3.77
CA SER A 296 27.63 6.10 4.50
C SER A 296 26.20 5.79 4.90
N VAL A 297 25.73 6.46 5.94
CA VAL A 297 24.31 6.50 6.33
C VAL A 297 23.91 7.95 6.26
N ILE A 298 22.88 8.21 5.47
CA ILE A 298 22.31 9.55 5.30
C ILE A 298 20.89 9.60 5.84
N ASP A 299 20.49 10.73 6.36
CA ASP A 299 19.11 11.01 6.78
C ASP A 299 18.39 11.91 5.78
N ARG A 300 17.08 12.17 6.01
CA ARG A 300 16.27 13.00 5.10
C ARG A 300 16.76 14.45 4.96
N THR A 301 17.59 14.95 5.87
CA THR A 301 18.10 16.34 5.83
C THR A 301 19.51 16.44 5.26
N HIS A 302 20.09 15.33 4.80
CA HIS A 302 21.40 15.34 4.16
C HIS A 302 21.43 16.35 2.98
N PRO A 303 22.48 17.19 2.88
CA PRO A 303 22.52 18.29 1.90
C PRO A 303 22.46 17.83 0.44
N ASP A 304 22.89 16.60 0.16
CA ASP A 304 22.85 16.04 -1.21
C ASP A 304 21.53 15.35 -1.56
N ASN A 305 20.53 15.38 -0.68
CA ASN A 305 19.20 14.86 -0.99
C ASN A 305 18.44 15.79 -1.92
N LEU A 306 17.84 15.23 -2.97
CA LEU A 306 17.02 15.95 -3.93
C LEU A 306 15.53 15.89 -3.58
N ILE A 307 15.07 14.79 -3.05
CA ILE A 307 13.65 14.55 -2.75
C ILE A 307 13.38 14.62 -1.25
N ALA A 308 14.09 13.85 -0.43
CA ALA A 308 13.80 13.74 1.00
C ALA A 308 13.96 15.05 1.78
N SER A 309 14.80 15.98 1.30
CA SER A 309 15.01 17.30 1.91
C SER A 309 13.93 18.34 1.57
N GLN A 310 12.99 18.01 0.69
CA GLN A 310 11.93 18.97 0.30
C GLN A 310 11.08 19.40 1.51
N PRO A 311 10.62 20.66 1.56
CA PRO A 311 9.87 21.21 2.71
C PRO A 311 8.64 20.38 3.10
N ARG A 312 7.94 19.80 2.14
CA ARG A 312 6.75 18.95 2.38
C ARG A 312 7.00 17.75 3.29
N TYR A 313 8.24 17.25 3.36
CA TYR A 313 8.63 16.11 4.20
C TYR A 313 9.20 16.55 5.56
N ASN A 314 9.39 17.84 5.76
CA ASN A 314 10.04 18.41 6.95
C ASN A 314 9.03 19.17 7.85
N ARG A 315 7.91 18.49 8.21
CA ARG A 315 6.88 19.04 9.13
C ARG A 315 7.48 19.42 10.49
N PHE A 316 8.57 18.77 10.88
CA PHE A 316 9.32 19.05 12.10
C PHE A 316 10.83 18.86 11.86
N LYS A 317 11.64 19.41 12.78
CA LYS A 317 13.10 19.45 12.67
C LYS A 317 13.71 18.04 12.52
N ALA A 318 14.85 17.97 11.81
CA ALA A 318 15.74 16.80 11.85
C ALA A 318 16.03 16.34 13.28
N GLY A 319 16.18 15.04 13.47
CA GLY A 319 16.30 14.43 14.79
C GLY A 319 14.97 14.04 15.44
N HIS A 320 13.85 14.34 14.79
CA HIS A 320 12.52 13.81 15.13
C HIS A 320 12.06 12.94 13.96
N PRO A 321 12.15 11.60 14.06
CA PRO A 321 11.90 10.72 12.93
C PRO A 321 10.42 10.76 12.52
N ALA A 322 10.18 10.84 11.19
CA ALA A 322 8.88 10.63 10.59
C ALA A 322 8.61 9.14 10.43
N GLY A 323 7.38 8.73 10.64
CA GLY A 323 7.01 7.32 10.69
C GLY A 323 5.89 6.92 9.73
N PHE A 324 5.13 5.93 10.16
CA PHE A 324 4.10 5.27 9.36
C PHE A 324 2.94 6.22 8.98
N ILE A 325 2.50 7.07 9.91
CA ILE A 325 1.41 8.03 9.67
C ILE A 325 1.86 9.10 8.69
N GLU A 326 3.08 9.61 8.82
CA GLU A 326 3.63 10.63 7.92
C GLU A 326 3.82 10.09 6.49
N ALA A 327 4.15 8.80 6.34
CA ALA A 327 4.20 8.17 5.02
C ALA A 327 2.80 8.15 4.35
N PHE A 328 1.75 7.82 5.10
CA PHE A 328 0.38 7.95 4.61
C PHE A 328 0.01 9.41 4.33
N ALA A 329 0.37 10.35 5.20
CA ALA A 329 0.07 11.77 5.00
C ALA A 329 0.75 12.32 3.73
N ASN A 330 2.00 11.96 3.47
CA ASN A 330 2.69 12.29 2.22
C ASN A 330 1.94 11.74 1.01
N TYR A 331 1.42 10.52 1.10
CA TYR A 331 0.64 9.92 0.03
C TYR A 331 -0.73 10.61 -0.14
N TYR A 332 -1.39 11.02 0.94
CA TYR A 332 -2.62 11.82 0.86
C TYR A 332 -2.40 13.20 0.24
N GLU A 333 -1.26 13.83 0.49
CA GLU A 333 -0.89 15.08 -0.17
C GLU A 333 -0.74 14.88 -1.69
N ASP A 334 -0.13 13.76 -2.12
CA ASP A 334 -0.03 13.38 -3.54
C ASP A 334 -1.41 13.12 -4.16
N ILE A 335 -2.29 12.42 -3.44
CA ILE A 335 -3.68 12.20 -3.88
C ILE A 335 -4.41 13.53 -4.04
N ALA A 336 -4.25 14.46 -3.08
CA ALA A 336 -4.87 15.78 -3.19
C ALA A 336 -4.37 16.55 -4.39
N SER A 337 -3.07 16.54 -4.65
CA SER A 337 -2.47 17.14 -5.86
C SER A 337 -3.03 16.52 -7.13
N TYR A 338 -3.12 15.18 -7.19
CA TYR A 338 -3.71 14.50 -8.34
C TYR A 338 -5.18 14.87 -8.56
N LEU A 339 -5.99 14.89 -7.51
CA LEU A 339 -7.41 15.23 -7.61
C LEU A 339 -7.64 16.68 -8.03
N LYS A 340 -6.74 17.60 -7.64
CA LYS A 340 -6.82 19.04 -7.98
C LYS A 340 -6.26 19.37 -9.36
N GLU A 341 -5.15 18.73 -9.73
CA GLU A 341 -4.31 19.12 -10.88
C GLU A 341 -4.38 18.10 -12.03
N GLY A 342 -4.88 16.88 -11.78
CA GLY A 342 -5.03 15.83 -12.78
C GLY A 342 -3.76 14.98 -13.01
N ALA A 343 -2.65 15.28 -12.34
CA ALA A 343 -1.39 14.54 -12.48
C ALA A 343 -0.57 14.57 -11.19
N CYS A 344 0.01 13.42 -10.82
CA CYS A 344 1.03 13.29 -9.79
C CYS A 344 1.76 11.96 -10.00
N GLU A 345 3.09 11.97 -10.01
CA GLU A 345 3.92 10.76 -10.23
C GLU A 345 3.93 9.78 -9.05
N TYR A 346 3.47 10.22 -7.88
CA TYR A 346 3.52 9.44 -6.65
C TYR A 346 2.20 8.74 -6.31
N VAL A 347 1.22 8.77 -7.20
CA VAL A 347 -0.04 8.04 -7.05
C VAL A 347 -0.10 6.82 -7.96
N PHE A 348 -0.84 5.82 -7.55
CA PHE A 348 -0.88 4.52 -8.22
C PHE A 348 -2.33 4.13 -8.52
N GLY A 349 -2.59 3.80 -9.78
CA GLY A 349 -3.89 3.38 -10.25
C GLY A 349 -4.07 1.84 -10.29
N ALA A 350 -5.12 1.43 -10.97
CA ALA A 350 -5.43 0.01 -11.17
C ALA A 350 -4.39 -0.75 -12.00
N ASP A 351 -3.61 -0.06 -12.83
CA ASP A 351 -2.51 -0.63 -13.61
C ASP A 351 -1.38 -1.17 -12.73
N VAL A 352 -0.96 -0.39 -11.72
CA VAL A 352 0.04 -0.82 -10.72
C VAL A 352 -0.49 -1.98 -9.89
N ALA A 353 -1.76 -1.92 -9.47
CA ALA A 353 -2.40 -3.01 -8.75
C ALA A 353 -2.47 -4.28 -9.60
N MET A 354 -2.80 -4.18 -10.89
CA MET A 354 -2.83 -5.30 -11.83
C MET A 354 -1.46 -5.99 -11.92
N ARG A 355 -0.37 -5.24 -12.09
CA ARG A 355 0.98 -5.82 -12.11
C ARG A 355 1.29 -6.61 -10.83
N GLY A 356 0.93 -6.03 -9.68
CA GLY A 356 1.10 -6.70 -8.38
C GLY A 356 0.30 -7.99 -8.26
N ILE A 357 -0.98 -7.98 -8.61
CA ILE A 357 -1.84 -9.17 -8.52
C ILE A 357 -1.40 -10.27 -9.51
N ARG A 358 -1.03 -9.91 -10.75
CA ARG A 358 -0.45 -10.87 -11.72
C ARG A 358 0.82 -11.52 -11.20
N TYR A 359 1.71 -10.74 -10.60
CA TYR A 359 2.91 -11.27 -9.97
C TYR A 359 2.58 -12.28 -8.87
N LEU A 360 1.67 -11.94 -7.96
CA LEU A 360 1.29 -12.79 -6.85
C LEU A 360 0.56 -14.07 -7.31
N GLN A 361 -0.26 -13.98 -8.34
CA GLN A 361 -0.91 -15.14 -8.95
C GLN A 361 0.11 -16.08 -9.61
N ALA A 362 1.07 -15.52 -10.36
CA ALA A 362 2.17 -16.30 -10.94
C ALA A 362 3.04 -16.98 -9.86
N ALA A 363 3.31 -16.29 -8.75
CA ALA A 363 4.02 -16.86 -7.60
C ALA A 363 3.24 -18.01 -6.95
N ALA A 364 1.93 -17.87 -6.79
CA ALA A 364 1.07 -18.95 -6.28
C ALA A 364 1.06 -20.15 -7.23
N ALA A 365 0.93 -19.93 -8.53
CA ALA A 365 1.00 -20.98 -9.54
C ALA A 365 2.37 -21.67 -9.55
N SER A 366 3.46 -20.92 -9.40
CA SER A 366 4.82 -21.46 -9.30
C SER A 366 4.98 -22.37 -8.10
N ALA A 367 4.53 -21.94 -6.92
CA ALA A 367 4.62 -22.73 -5.70
C ALA A 367 3.77 -24.03 -5.79
N HIS A 368 2.60 -23.96 -6.45
CA HIS A 368 1.75 -25.12 -6.65
C HIS A 368 2.37 -26.15 -7.61
N ARG A 369 2.99 -25.68 -8.71
CA ARG A 369 3.58 -26.54 -9.74
C ARG A 369 5.00 -27.00 -9.43
N GLY A 370 5.70 -26.32 -8.53
CA GLY A 370 7.13 -26.57 -8.23
C GLY A 370 8.05 -26.16 -9.38
N GLU A 371 7.63 -25.23 -10.21
CA GLU A 371 8.36 -24.79 -11.41
C GLU A 371 8.36 -23.26 -11.55
N LYS A 372 9.27 -22.76 -12.37
CA LYS A 372 9.33 -21.36 -12.74
C LYS A 372 8.16 -20.99 -13.67
N VAL A 373 7.43 -19.95 -13.34
CA VAL A 373 6.26 -19.47 -14.10
C VAL A 373 6.58 -18.11 -14.72
N ARG A 374 6.23 -17.94 -16.01
CA ARG A 374 6.23 -16.65 -16.68
C ARG A 374 5.07 -15.79 -16.24
N ILE A 375 5.35 -14.49 -16.06
CA ILE A 375 4.31 -13.48 -15.79
C ILE A 375 3.85 -12.95 -17.15
N THR A 376 2.58 -13.18 -17.46
CA THR A 376 1.96 -12.71 -18.72
C THR A 376 1.31 -11.35 -18.50
N GLU A 377 1.39 -10.50 -19.54
CA GLU A 377 0.73 -9.17 -19.56
C GLU A 377 -0.80 -9.28 -19.58
#